data_a020acf53117c7c938a637b68e6e1c5c
#
_entry.id   a020acf53117c7c938a637b68e6e1c5c
#
_cell.length_a   1.000
_cell.length_b   1.000
_cell.length_c   1.000
_cell.angle_alpha   90.00
_cell.angle_beta   90.00
_cell.angle_gamma   90.00
#
_symmetry.space_group_name_H-M   'P 1'
#
loop_
_entity.id
_entity.type
_entity.pdbx_description
1 polymer ?
#
loop_
_entity_poly.entity_id
_entity_poly.type
_entity_poly.pdbx_seq_one_letter_code
_entity_poly.pdbx_strand_id
1 'polypeptide(L)'
;MIKYAPFTVKQAEYIRHCQSCWLNVAEGGKRAGKNIINLVAWAAALDTHPDKIHLAAGTSVSAAKMNILDSNGFGLKAIFDGRCREGKYQARDCLFIQSVRGQKIVLFAGGKKADDAARIKGNSYGTVYITEVNECHETFVKECIDRTLASNRRQVFFDLNPKPPSHWFYHEFLDYQDKLKKRGENPGYNYEHFTILDNLSLSNEQLRTELAKYDQSSIWFQSDIQGLRTSARGRIYDSYVRDQVAVGREWIAGKRFI
;
A
#
# COMPACT_ATOMS: atom_id res chain seq x y z
N MET A 1 4.27 -1.05 -26.35
CA MET A 1 3.55 -2.04 -25.50
C MET A 1 4.49 -2.46 -24.37
N ILE A 2 4.10 -2.23 -23.11
CA ILE A 2 4.88 -2.62 -21.95
C ILE A 2 4.94 -4.15 -21.87
N LYS A 3 6.13 -4.69 -21.61
CA LYS A 3 6.30 -6.09 -21.25
C LYS A 3 6.48 -6.17 -19.73
N TYR A 4 5.46 -6.63 -19.03
CA TYR A 4 5.61 -7.05 -17.65
C TYR A 4 6.32 -8.40 -17.58
N ALA A 5 7.12 -8.63 -16.54
CA ALA A 5 7.52 -9.97 -16.18
C ALA A 5 6.26 -10.83 -15.92
N PRO A 6 6.32 -12.14 -16.09
CA PRO A 6 5.21 -13.02 -15.73
C PRO A 6 4.80 -12.79 -14.27
N PHE A 7 3.52 -12.86 -13.99
CA PHE A 7 3.04 -12.83 -12.61
C PHE A 7 3.16 -14.22 -12.00
N THR A 8 3.46 -14.28 -10.71
CA THR A 8 3.33 -15.52 -9.93
C THR A 8 1.85 -15.89 -9.82
N VAL A 9 1.56 -17.16 -9.49
CA VAL A 9 0.18 -17.61 -9.22
C VAL A 9 -0.47 -16.73 -8.15
N LYS A 10 0.24 -16.46 -7.06
CA LYS A 10 -0.19 -15.58 -5.96
C LYS A 10 -0.56 -14.17 -6.44
N GLN A 11 0.27 -13.58 -7.29
CA GLN A 11 0.00 -12.26 -7.87
C GLN A 11 -1.23 -12.27 -8.78
N ALA A 12 -1.37 -13.30 -9.62
CA ALA A 12 -2.52 -13.44 -10.50
C ALA A 12 -3.83 -13.65 -9.72
N GLU A 13 -3.79 -14.43 -8.65
CA GLU A 13 -4.94 -14.62 -7.76
C GLU A 13 -5.34 -13.33 -7.04
N TYR A 14 -4.36 -12.57 -6.53
CA TYR A 14 -4.63 -11.27 -5.94
C TYR A 14 -5.33 -10.33 -6.93
N ILE A 15 -4.79 -10.19 -8.15
CA ILE A 15 -5.40 -9.34 -9.20
C ILE A 15 -6.82 -9.80 -9.52
N ARG A 16 -7.06 -11.10 -9.61
CA ARG A 16 -8.39 -11.67 -9.86
C ARG A 16 -9.38 -11.33 -8.74
N HIS A 17 -8.96 -11.48 -7.47
CA HIS A 17 -9.80 -11.17 -6.32
C HIS A 17 -10.11 -9.67 -6.20
N CYS A 18 -9.21 -8.79 -6.66
CA CYS A 18 -9.47 -7.36 -6.68
C CYS A 18 -10.75 -6.98 -7.45
N GLN A 19 -11.18 -7.79 -8.42
CA GLN A 19 -12.37 -7.48 -9.22
C GLN A 19 -13.68 -7.60 -8.43
N SER A 20 -13.70 -8.40 -7.36
CA SER A 20 -14.89 -8.69 -6.55
C SER A 20 -14.84 -8.09 -5.15
N CYS A 21 -13.71 -7.53 -4.74
CA CYS A 21 -13.54 -6.95 -3.41
C CYS A 21 -13.55 -5.42 -3.44
N TRP A 22 -14.14 -4.84 -2.40
CA TRP A 22 -14.16 -3.38 -2.28
C TRP A 22 -12.87 -2.83 -1.67
N LEU A 23 -12.20 -3.60 -0.78
CA LEU A 23 -10.95 -3.22 -0.14
C LEU A 23 -9.84 -4.19 -0.57
N ASN A 24 -8.83 -3.67 -1.25
CA ASN A 24 -7.72 -4.43 -1.79
C ASN A 24 -6.41 -3.90 -1.21
N VAL A 25 -5.64 -4.75 -0.55
CA VAL A 25 -4.43 -4.37 0.17
C VAL A 25 -3.27 -5.27 -0.24
N ALA A 26 -2.21 -4.66 -0.78
CA ALA A 26 -0.94 -5.31 -1.06
C ALA A 26 0.11 -4.82 -0.06
N GLU A 27 0.41 -5.62 0.96
CA GLU A 27 1.47 -5.34 1.93
C GLU A 27 2.72 -6.16 1.60
N GLY A 28 3.90 -5.67 1.93
CA GLY A 28 5.11 -6.49 1.79
C GLY A 28 6.41 -5.71 1.80
N GLY A 29 7.51 -6.43 1.68
CA GLY A 29 8.86 -5.89 1.68
C GLY A 29 9.17 -4.97 0.51
N LYS A 30 10.34 -4.36 0.55
CA LYS A 30 10.85 -3.56 -0.56
C LYS A 30 11.07 -4.44 -1.79
N ARG A 31 10.85 -3.87 -2.97
CA ARG A 31 11.02 -4.55 -4.27
C ARG A 31 10.17 -5.82 -4.46
N ALA A 32 9.13 -6.03 -3.66
CA ALA A 32 8.21 -7.16 -3.78
C ALA A 32 7.27 -7.07 -5.01
N GLY A 33 7.29 -5.97 -5.75
CA GLY A 33 6.43 -5.77 -6.92
C GLY A 33 4.99 -5.34 -6.61
N LYS A 34 4.63 -5.17 -5.34
CA LYS A 34 3.26 -4.88 -4.87
C LYS A 34 2.61 -3.65 -5.51
N ASN A 35 3.38 -2.57 -5.75
CA ASN A 35 2.87 -1.39 -6.43
C ASN A 35 2.43 -1.72 -7.88
N ILE A 36 3.25 -2.45 -8.63
CA ILE A 36 2.93 -2.84 -10.02
C ILE A 36 1.69 -3.71 -10.07
N ILE A 37 1.57 -4.68 -9.17
CA ILE A 37 0.41 -5.58 -9.12
C ILE A 37 -0.88 -4.80 -8.83
N ASN A 38 -0.83 -3.87 -7.87
CA ASN A 38 -1.96 -2.99 -7.56
C ASN A 38 -2.30 -2.07 -8.72
N LEU A 39 -1.30 -1.51 -9.42
CA LEU A 39 -1.54 -0.70 -10.62
C LEU A 39 -2.25 -1.47 -11.72
N VAL A 40 -1.82 -2.69 -11.99
CA VAL A 40 -2.47 -3.56 -12.98
C VAL A 40 -3.91 -3.88 -12.58
N ALA A 41 -4.13 -4.26 -11.31
CA ALA A 41 -5.45 -4.54 -10.79
C ALA A 41 -6.37 -3.32 -10.85
N TRP A 42 -5.86 -2.15 -10.45
CA TRP A 42 -6.61 -0.90 -10.49
C TRP A 42 -6.88 -0.42 -11.91
N ALA A 43 -5.93 -0.54 -12.82
CA ALA A 43 -6.13 -0.19 -14.22
C ALA A 43 -7.25 -1.02 -14.86
N ALA A 44 -7.30 -2.33 -14.58
CA ALA A 44 -8.39 -3.20 -15.01
C ALA A 44 -9.76 -2.75 -14.43
N ALA A 45 -9.76 -2.33 -13.15
CA ALA A 45 -10.94 -1.77 -12.52
C ALA A 45 -11.37 -0.45 -13.17
N LEU A 46 -10.44 0.48 -13.45
CA LEU A 46 -10.70 1.75 -14.13
C LEU A 46 -11.28 1.56 -15.51
N ASP A 47 -10.72 0.63 -16.30
CA ASP A 47 -11.13 0.41 -17.69
C ASP A 47 -12.60 -0.05 -17.80
N THR A 48 -13.09 -0.75 -16.78
CA THR A 48 -14.47 -1.30 -16.76
C THR A 48 -15.41 -0.59 -15.78
N HIS A 49 -14.95 0.47 -15.09
CA HIS A 49 -15.74 1.12 -14.05
C HIS A 49 -16.93 1.90 -14.61
N PRO A 50 -18.12 1.86 -13.98
CA PRO A 50 -19.25 2.69 -14.42
C PRO A 50 -19.04 4.18 -14.12
N ASP A 51 -18.42 4.54 -12.99
CA ASP A 51 -18.24 5.92 -12.58
C ASP A 51 -17.11 6.60 -13.37
N LYS A 52 -17.17 7.94 -13.42
CA LYS A 52 -16.26 8.75 -14.25
C LYS A 52 -15.02 9.24 -13.51
N ILE A 53 -15.15 9.59 -12.21
CA ILE A 53 -14.12 10.27 -11.43
C ILE A 53 -13.48 9.30 -10.43
N HIS A 54 -12.16 9.27 -10.42
CA HIS A 54 -11.36 8.39 -9.58
C HIS A 54 -10.23 9.18 -8.92
N LEU A 55 -9.64 8.64 -7.84
CA LEU A 55 -8.59 9.30 -7.08
C LEU A 55 -7.34 8.43 -6.99
N ALA A 56 -6.20 9.02 -7.35
CA ALA A 56 -4.86 8.52 -7.07
C ALA A 56 -4.23 9.37 -5.99
N ALA A 57 -3.78 8.78 -4.90
CA ALA A 57 -3.23 9.52 -3.77
C ALA A 57 -1.91 8.90 -3.25
N GLY A 58 -1.17 9.71 -2.52
CA GLY A 58 0.05 9.32 -1.83
C GLY A 58 0.37 10.38 -0.77
N THR A 59 1.58 10.39 -0.23
CA THR A 59 1.99 11.39 0.76
C THR A 59 1.98 12.82 0.20
N SER A 60 2.15 12.97 -1.12
CA SER A 60 2.04 14.22 -1.86
C SER A 60 1.49 13.96 -3.26
N VAL A 61 1.04 15.02 -3.95
CA VAL A 61 0.65 14.92 -5.37
C VAL A 61 1.82 14.41 -6.23
N SER A 62 3.04 14.86 -5.95
CA SER A 62 4.24 14.40 -6.66
C SER A 62 4.49 12.91 -6.41
N ALA A 63 4.38 12.44 -5.16
CA ALA A 63 4.52 11.02 -4.84
C ALA A 63 3.44 10.16 -5.51
N ALA A 64 2.19 10.62 -5.52
CA ALA A 64 1.11 9.95 -6.23
C ALA A 64 1.39 9.84 -7.74
N LYS A 65 1.85 10.92 -8.39
CA LYS A 65 2.23 10.89 -9.79
C LYS A 65 3.42 9.97 -10.05
N MET A 66 4.47 10.07 -9.23
CA MET A 66 5.69 9.26 -9.38
C MET A 66 5.38 7.75 -9.26
N ASN A 67 4.58 7.36 -8.26
CA ASN A 67 4.35 5.94 -7.95
C ASN A 67 3.17 5.33 -8.74
N ILE A 68 2.20 6.14 -9.18
CA ILE A 68 0.98 5.65 -9.82
C ILE A 68 0.92 6.03 -11.30
N LEU A 69 1.23 7.29 -11.64
CA LEU A 69 1.14 7.75 -13.01
C LEU A 69 2.30 7.24 -13.86
N ASP A 70 3.54 7.42 -13.38
CA ASP A 70 4.76 7.06 -14.11
C ASP A 70 5.30 5.68 -13.72
N SER A 71 5.47 5.42 -12.42
CA SER A 71 5.96 4.15 -11.85
C SER A 71 7.13 3.55 -12.63
N ASN A 72 8.17 4.35 -12.88
CA ASN A 72 9.34 3.96 -13.67
C ASN A 72 8.99 3.39 -15.06
N GLY A 73 8.00 3.94 -15.72
CA GLY A 73 7.52 3.48 -17.03
C GLY A 73 6.52 2.32 -16.99
N PHE A 74 6.04 1.93 -15.82
CA PHE A 74 5.05 0.86 -15.63
C PHE A 74 3.71 1.37 -15.08
N GLY A 75 3.56 2.69 -14.93
CA GLY A 75 2.37 3.32 -14.36
C GLY A 75 1.19 3.43 -15.32
N LEU A 76 0.16 4.15 -14.89
CA LEU A 76 -1.06 4.31 -15.68
C LEU A 76 -0.82 4.87 -17.07
N LYS A 77 0.14 5.78 -17.26
CA LYS A 77 0.48 6.33 -18.59
C LYS A 77 0.88 5.25 -19.56
N ALA A 78 1.65 4.31 -19.09
CA ALA A 78 2.16 3.24 -19.90
C ALA A 78 1.10 2.12 -20.08
N ILE A 79 0.29 1.82 -19.06
CA ILE A 79 -0.81 0.85 -19.17
C ILE A 79 -1.86 1.32 -20.18
N PHE A 80 -2.18 2.62 -20.18
CA PHE A 80 -3.15 3.25 -21.08
C PHE A 80 -2.48 4.02 -22.22
N ASP A 81 -1.31 3.58 -22.68
CA ASP A 81 -0.59 4.20 -23.78
C ASP A 81 -1.50 4.34 -25.02
N GLY A 82 -1.45 5.53 -25.65
CA GLY A 82 -2.36 5.89 -26.75
C GLY A 82 -3.82 6.15 -26.35
N ARG A 83 -4.21 5.85 -25.11
CA ARG A 83 -5.59 6.03 -24.59
C ARG A 83 -5.67 6.99 -23.41
N CYS A 84 -4.59 7.68 -23.06
CA CYS A 84 -4.60 8.63 -21.94
C CYS A 84 -3.87 9.92 -22.28
N ARG A 85 -4.21 10.97 -21.55
CA ARG A 85 -3.52 12.26 -21.60
C ARG A 85 -3.58 12.96 -20.25
N GLU A 86 -2.50 13.62 -19.88
CA GLU A 86 -2.49 14.52 -18.74
C GLU A 86 -3.25 15.82 -19.03
N GLY A 87 -3.79 16.42 -17.99
CA GLY A 87 -4.51 17.69 -18.11
C GLY A 87 -5.01 18.19 -16.76
N LYS A 88 -5.99 19.06 -16.80
CA LYS A 88 -6.64 19.62 -15.61
C LYS A 88 -8.14 19.39 -15.64
N TYR A 89 -8.69 19.02 -14.50
CA TYR A 89 -10.12 18.97 -14.24
C TYR A 89 -10.43 19.76 -12.98
N GLN A 90 -11.30 20.78 -13.08
CA GLN A 90 -11.60 21.70 -11.97
C GLN A 90 -10.32 22.28 -11.30
N ALA A 91 -9.40 22.79 -12.13
CA ALA A 91 -8.11 23.35 -11.75
C ALA A 91 -7.11 22.34 -11.08
N ARG A 92 -7.45 21.06 -10.97
CA ARG A 92 -6.59 20.01 -10.43
C ARG A 92 -5.93 19.22 -11.55
N ASP A 93 -4.70 18.83 -11.33
CA ASP A 93 -4.00 17.91 -12.23
C ASP A 93 -4.72 16.56 -12.27
N CYS A 94 -4.89 16.03 -13.46
CA CYS A 94 -5.52 14.75 -13.67
C CYS A 94 -4.96 13.99 -14.87
N LEU A 95 -5.28 12.70 -14.93
CA LEU A 95 -5.13 11.87 -16.12
C LEU A 95 -6.52 11.59 -16.69
N PHE A 96 -6.73 11.96 -17.94
CA PHE A 96 -7.88 11.51 -18.71
C PHE A 96 -7.56 10.18 -19.36
N ILE A 97 -8.43 9.19 -19.20
CA ILE A 97 -8.26 7.85 -19.77
C ILE A 97 -9.48 7.55 -20.63
N GLN A 98 -9.26 7.13 -21.87
CA GLN A 98 -10.31 6.58 -22.72
C GLN A 98 -10.46 5.09 -22.39
N SER A 99 -11.47 4.75 -21.61
CA SER A 99 -11.80 3.39 -21.19
C SER A 99 -12.86 2.75 -22.07
N VAL A 100 -13.08 1.45 -21.91
CA VAL A 100 -14.18 0.74 -22.61
C VAL A 100 -15.57 1.23 -22.20
N ARG A 101 -15.68 1.92 -21.06
CA ARG A 101 -16.92 2.54 -20.58
C ARG A 101 -16.89 4.07 -20.62
N GLY A 102 -16.21 4.64 -21.62
CA GLY A 102 -16.10 6.08 -21.81
C GLY A 102 -14.93 6.71 -21.03
N GLN A 103 -14.86 8.03 -21.04
CA GLN A 103 -13.76 8.76 -20.44
C GLN A 103 -13.76 8.66 -18.91
N LYS A 104 -12.60 8.31 -18.33
CA LYS A 104 -12.32 8.39 -16.91
C LYS A 104 -11.42 9.58 -16.60
N ILE A 105 -11.56 10.11 -15.39
CA ILE A 105 -10.77 11.21 -14.85
C ILE A 105 -10.13 10.71 -13.56
N VAL A 106 -8.81 10.58 -13.54
CA VAL A 106 -8.05 10.25 -12.35
C VAL A 106 -7.44 11.52 -11.80
N LEU A 107 -7.94 11.99 -10.65
CA LEU A 107 -7.41 13.13 -9.91
C LEU A 107 -6.24 12.69 -9.03
N PHE A 108 -5.28 13.60 -8.80
CA PHE A 108 -4.13 13.33 -7.93
C PHE A 108 -4.24 14.14 -6.63
N ALA A 109 -3.94 13.51 -5.48
CA ALA A 109 -3.94 14.15 -4.18
C ALA A 109 -2.73 13.75 -3.32
N GLY A 110 -2.35 14.64 -2.41
CA GLY A 110 -1.43 14.36 -1.33
C GLY A 110 -2.18 14.26 0.00
N GLY A 111 -1.73 13.41 0.90
CA GLY A 111 -2.41 13.14 2.16
C GLY A 111 -1.49 13.04 3.37
N LYS A 112 -0.38 13.82 3.41
CA LYS A 112 0.57 13.78 4.53
C LYS A 112 0.02 14.43 5.80
N LYS A 113 -0.91 15.39 5.66
CA LYS A 113 -1.47 16.18 6.77
C LYS A 113 -2.97 15.94 6.90
N ALA A 114 -3.51 16.16 8.11
CA ALA A 114 -4.95 16.08 8.37
C ALA A 114 -5.77 17.00 7.46
N ASP A 115 -5.31 18.23 7.24
CA ASP A 115 -5.98 19.25 6.43
C ASP A 115 -6.05 18.91 4.94
N ASP A 116 -5.22 17.98 4.47
CA ASP A 116 -5.26 17.52 3.08
C ASP A 116 -6.60 16.82 2.75
N ALA A 117 -7.29 16.29 3.76
CA ALA A 117 -8.63 15.72 3.62
C ALA A 117 -9.64 16.73 3.07
N ALA A 118 -9.51 18.02 3.41
CA ALA A 118 -10.40 19.05 2.89
C ALA A 118 -10.32 19.22 1.37
N ARG A 119 -9.16 18.92 0.77
CA ARG A 119 -8.92 19.09 -0.68
C ARG A 119 -9.62 18.05 -1.54
N ILE A 120 -10.02 16.93 -0.98
CA ILE A 120 -10.71 15.85 -1.70
C ILE A 120 -12.22 15.87 -1.45
N LYS A 121 -12.69 16.70 -0.51
CA LYS A 121 -14.12 16.96 -0.29
C LYS A 121 -14.74 17.63 -1.52
N GLY A 122 -16.01 17.36 -1.76
CA GLY A 122 -16.74 17.92 -2.91
C GLY A 122 -16.78 17.04 -4.16
N ASN A 123 -16.00 15.94 -4.20
CA ASN A 123 -16.16 14.90 -5.21
C ASN A 123 -16.48 13.56 -4.55
N SER A 124 -17.25 12.74 -5.26
CA SER A 124 -17.35 11.29 -5.00
C SER A 124 -16.48 10.57 -6.01
N TYR A 125 -15.82 9.51 -5.57
CA TYR A 125 -14.90 8.75 -6.41
C TYR A 125 -15.42 7.34 -6.62
N GLY A 126 -15.38 6.86 -7.85
CA GLY A 126 -15.71 5.47 -8.17
C GLY A 126 -14.72 4.50 -7.52
N THR A 127 -13.44 4.81 -7.65
CA THR A 127 -12.36 4.07 -6.99
C THR A 127 -11.31 5.03 -6.42
N VAL A 128 -10.56 4.54 -5.44
CA VAL A 128 -9.41 5.24 -4.86
C VAL A 128 -8.21 4.30 -4.84
N TYR A 129 -7.04 4.80 -5.25
CA TYR A 129 -5.77 4.14 -5.01
C TYR A 129 -4.87 5.04 -4.17
N ILE A 130 -4.39 4.54 -3.03
CA ILE A 130 -3.42 5.24 -2.18
C ILE A 130 -2.13 4.42 -2.11
N THR A 131 -1.06 4.96 -2.68
CA THR A 131 0.28 4.37 -2.56
C THR A 131 0.90 4.74 -1.22
N GLU A 132 1.62 3.79 -0.61
CA GLU A 132 2.23 3.96 0.72
C GLU A 132 1.21 4.50 1.75
N VAL A 133 0.02 3.88 1.79
CA VAL A 133 -1.14 4.38 2.54
C VAL A 133 -0.83 4.65 4.01
N ASN A 134 0.02 3.87 4.63
CA ASN A 134 0.42 4.01 6.02
C ASN A 134 1.43 5.14 6.29
N GLU A 135 1.89 5.85 5.25
CA GLU A 135 2.64 7.10 5.36
C GLU A 135 1.72 8.34 5.27
N CYS A 136 0.47 8.14 4.84
CA CYS A 136 -0.55 9.19 4.80
C CYS A 136 -1.17 9.41 6.19
N HIS A 137 -1.79 10.57 6.37
CA HIS A 137 -2.50 10.87 7.61
C HIS A 137 -3.81 10.09 7.70
N GLU A 138 -4.13 9.55 8.87
CA GLU A 138 -5.33 8.74 9.12
C GLU A 138 -6.63 9.42 8.66
N THR A 139 -6.81 10.69 9.02
CA THR A 139 -8.00 11.48 8.62
C THR A 139 -8.16 11.56 7.11
N PHE A 140 -7.05 11.71 6.37
CA PHE A 140 -7.08 11.75 4.92
C PHE A 140 -7.50 10.40 4.32
N VAL A 141 -6.95 9.32 4.85
CA VAL A 141 -7.28 7.96 4.36
C VAL A 141 -8.74 7.63 4.62
N LYS A 142 -9.26 7.95 5.82
CA LYS A 142 -10.69 7.78 6.16
C LYS A 142 -11.57 8.58 5.21
N GLU A 143 -11.25 9.86 4.96
CA GLU A 143 -12.02 10.69 4.00
C GLU A 143 -11.99 10.08 2.59
N CYS A 144 -10.84 9.59 2.12
CA CYS A 144 -10.74 8.92 0.80
C CYS A 144 -11.72 7.74 0.69
N ILE A 145 -11.81 6.93 1.73
CA ILE A 145 -12.71 5.77 1.78
C ILE A 145 -14.18 6.23 1.75
N ASP A 146 -14.51 7.23 2.57
CA ASP A 146 -15.88 7.76 2.68
C ASP A 146 -16.35 8.35 1.34
N ARG A 147 -15.46 8.99 0.59
CA ARG A 147 -15.78 9.51 -0.75
C ARG A 147 -16.08 8.46 -1.79
N THR A 148 -15.86 7.19 -1.52
CA THR A 148 -16.27 6.08 -2.40
C THR A 148 -17.66 5.53 -2.07
N LEU A 149 -18.34 6.00 -1.01
CA LEU A 149 -19.60 5.42 -0.56
C LEU A 149 -20.72 5.51 -1.60
N ALA A 150 -20.74 6.58 -2.38
CA ALA A 150 -21.74 6.79 -3.43
C ALA A 150 -21.39 6.11 -4.78
N SER A 151 -20.32 5.34 -4.83
CA SER A 151 -19.91 4.65 -6.05
C SER A 151 -20.86 3.52 -6.41
N ASN A 152 -21.13 3.37 -7.71
CA ASN A 152 -21.89 2.24 -8.24
C ASN A 152 -21.14 0.89 -8.12
N ARG A 153 -19.79 0.94 -8.02
CA ARG A 153 -18.94 -0.21 -7.76
C ARG A 153 -17.74 0.22 -6.93
N ARG A 154 -17.95 0.37 -5.64
CA ARG A 154 -16.95 0.83 -4.69
C ARG A 154 -15.71 -0.06 -4.69
N GLN A 155 -14.52 0.52 -4.95
CA GLN A 155 -13.25 -0.18 -4.84
C GLN A 155 -12.14 0.74 -4.33
N VAL A 156 -11.36 0.23 -3.38
CA VAL A 156 -10.24 0.93 -2.77
C VAL A 156 -9.01 0.02 -2.87
N PHE A 157 -7.88 0.59 -3.24
CA PHE A 157 -6.61 -0.09 -3.44
C PHE A 157 -5.53 0.58 -2.59
N PHE A 158 -4.86 -0.21 -1.78
CA PHE A 158 -3.77 0.24 -0.93
C PHE A 158 -2.51 -0.58 -1.17
N ASP A 159 -1.36 0.06 -1.29
CA ASP A 159 -0.08 -0.59 -1.11
C ASP A 159 0.66 0.00 0.09
N LEU A 160 1.45 -0.83 0.76
CA LEU A 160 2.24 -0.41 1.91
C LEU A 160 3.46 -1.29 2.16
N ASN A 161 4.50 -0.67 2.70
CA ASN A 161 5.58 -1.38 3.38
C ASN A 161 5.17 -1.61 4.85
N PRO A 162 5.60 -2.70 5.49
CA PRO A 162 5.21 -2.97 6.87
C PRO A 162 5.69 -1.90 7.84
N LYS A 163 4.86 -1.60 8.82
CA LYS A 163 5.14 -0.76 9.98
C LYS A 163 5.05 -1.61 11.24
N PRO A 164 5.42 -1.10 12.40
CA PRO A 164 5.19 -1.79 13.66
C PRO A 164 3.73 -2.21 13.83
N PRO A 165 3.44 -3.36 14.46
CA PRO A 165 2.07 -3.86 14.65
C PRO A 165 1.12 -2.88 15.35
N SER A 166 1.66 -1.93 16.13
CA SER A 166 0.89 -0.89 16.81
C SER A 166 0.49 0.28 15.91
N HIS A 167 0.81 0.25 14.63
CA HIS A 167 0.48 1.35 13.72
C HIS A 167 -1.03 1.44 13.50
N TRP A 168 -1.59 2.68 13.48
CA TRP A 168 -3.02 2.97 13.37
C TRP A 168 -3.69 2.24 12.20
N PHE A 169 -3.02 2.13 11.05
CA PHE A 169 -3.57 1.53 9.85
C PHE A 169 -3.99 0.06 10.05
N TYR A 170 -3.25 -0.70 10.87
CA TYR A 170 -3.60 -2.09 11.15
C TYR A 170 -4.84 -2.16 12.01
N HIS A 171 -4.90 -1.41 13.12
CA HIS A 171 -6.04 -1.45 14.05
C HIS A 171 -7.33 -0.95 13.43
N GLU A 172 -7.26 0.15 12.67
CA GLU A 172 -8.45 0.79 12.11
C GLU A 172 -9.00 0.08 10.88
N PHE A 173 -8.13 -0.55 10.07
CA PHE A 173 -8.57 -1.13 8.80
C PHE A 173 -8.37 -2.64 8.73
N LEU A 174 -7.19 -3.17 9.00
CA LEU A 174 -6.89 -4.56 8.70
C LEU A 174 -7.41 -5.52 9.78
N ASP A 175 -7.15 -5.23 11.05
CA ASP A 175 -7.51 -6.13 12.16
C ASP A 175 -9.02 -6.40 12.23
N TYR A 176 -9.83 -5.39 11.90
CA TYR A 176 -11.28 -5.55 11.86
C TYR A 176 -11.72 -6.46 10.71
N GLN A 177 -11.17 -6.24 9.52
CA GLN A 177 -11.48 -7.07 8.34
C GLN A 177 -11.03 -8.52 8.56
N ASP A 178 -9.85 -8.71 9.15
CA ASP A 178 -9.35 -10.05 9.51
C ASP A 178 -10.26 -10.76 10.53
N LYS A 179 -10.81 -10.02 11.50
CA LYS A 179 -11.78 -10.57 12.46
C LYS A 179 -13.07 -11.01 11.76
N LEU A 180 -13.59 -10.21 10.83
CA LEU A 180 -14.79 -10.59 10.05
C LEU A 180 -14.51 -11.84 9.22
N LYS A 181 -13.39 -11.89 8.51
CA LYS A 181 -12.99 -13.03 7.71
C LYS A 181 -12.85 -14.32 8.55
N LYS A 182 -12.26 -14.23 9.75
CA LYS A 182 -12.13 -15.37 10.69
C LYS A 182 -13.48 -15.87 11.21
N ARG A 183 -14.52 -15.04 11.23
CA ARG A 183 -15.89 -15.43 11.58
C ARG A 183 -16.67 -16.04 10.41
N GLY A 184 -16.05 -16.23 9.25
CA GLY A 184 -16.70 -16.73 8.04
C GLY A 184 -17.54 -15.68 7.32
N GLU A 185 -17.48 -14.42 7.73
CA GLU A 185 -18.08 -13.32 7.01
C GLU A 185 -17.22 -12.97 5.79
N ASN A 186 -17.87 -12.59 4.68
CA ASN A 186 -17.17 -12.10 3.49
C ASN A 186 -17.29 -10.58 3.41
N PRO A 187 -16.35 -9.83 4.00
CA PRO A 187 -16.43 -8.38 4.04
C PRO A 187 -16.07 -7.72 2.70
N GLY A 188 -15.81 -8.50 1.64
CA GLY A 188 -15.27 -7.97 0.37
C GLY A 188 -13.84 -7.45 0.52
N TYR A 189 -13.04 -8.13 1.33
CA TYR A 189 -11.67 -7.78 1.67
C TYR A 189 -10.69 -8.75 1.03
N ASN A 190 -9.75 -8.20 0.25
CA ASN A 190 -8.67 -8.89 -0.42
C ASN A 190 -7.34 -8.34 0.13
N TYR A 191 -6.63 -9.16 0.85
CA TYR A 191 -5.31 -8.85 1.40
C TYR A 191 -4.31 -9.89 0.96
N GLU A 192 -3.15 -9.43 0.51
CA GLU A 192 -2.04 -10.31 0.19
C GLU A 192 -0.71 -9.70 0.65
N HIS A 193 0.14 -10.58 1.17
CA HIS A 193 1.48 -10.25 1.61
C HIS A 193 2.51 -10.70 0.58
N PHE A 194 3.35 -9.77 0.12
CA PHE A 194 4.36 -10.01 -0.90
C PHE A 194 5.77 -9.85 -0.36
N THR A 195 6.67 -10.69 -0.84
CA THR A 195 8.10 -10.64 -0.55
C THR A 195 8.90 -10.38 -1.82
N ILE A 196 10.20 -10.12 -1.69
CA ILE A 196 11.07 -9.94 -2.85
C ILE A 196 11.09 -11.17 -3.77
N LEU A 197 10.80 -12.37 -3.23
CA LEU A 197 10.74 -13.62 -3.99
C LEU A 197 9.52 -13.68 -4.95
N ASP A 198 8.50 -12.88 -4.69
CA ASP A 198 7.34 -12.77 -5.58
C ASP A 198 7.64 -11.90 -6.82
N ASN A 199 8.79 -11.22 -6.87
CA ASN A 199 9.16 -10.34 -7.96
C ASN A 199 9.99 -11.05 -9.03
N LEU A 200 9.34 -11.65 -10.02
CA LEU A 200 9.97 -12.37 -11.12
C LEU A 200 10.71 -11.46 -12.13
N SER A 201 10.71 -10.14 -11.96
CA SER A 201 11.51 -9.24 -12.78
C SER A 201 12.98 -9.18 -12.35
N LEU A 202 13.29 -9.66 -11.15
CA LEU A 202 14.64 -9.72 -10.62
C LEU A 202 15.35 -11.00 -11.09
N SER A 203 16.57 -10.85 -11.60
CA SER A 203 17.42 -12.02 -11.87
C SER A 203 17.90 -12.68 -10.57
N ASN A 204 18.30 -13.94 -10.64
CA ASN A 204 18.86 -14.64 -9.48
C ASN A 204 20.09 -13.93 -8.90
N GLU A 205 20.90 -13.31 -9.76
CA GLU A 205 22.07 -12.53 -9.34
C GLU A 205 21.68 -11.27 -8.60
N GLN A 206 20.72 -10.49 -9.13
CA GLN A 206 20.17 -9.32 -8.46
C GLN A 206 19.59 -9.67 -7.10
N LEU A 207 18.84 -10.77 -7.02
CA LEU A 207 18.26 -11.24 -5.77
C LEU A 207 19.35 -11.63 -4.75
N ARG A 208 20.36 -12.40 -5.15
CA ARG A 208 21.49 -12.77 -4.28
C ARG A 208 22.22 -11.54 -3.77
N THR A 209 22.51 -10.57 -4.66
CA THR A 209 23.20 -9.33 -4.29
C THR A 209 22.38 -8.50 -3.32
N GLU A 210 21.06 -8.43 -3.49
CA GLU A 210 20.19 -7.69 -2.60
C GLU A 210 20.12 -8.35 -1.22
N LEU A 211 19.95 -9.67 -1.16
CA LEU A 211 19.88 -10.43 0.10
C LEU A 211 21.20 -10.39 0.88
N ALA A 212 22.34 -10.35 0.19
CA ALA A 212 23.66 -10.29 0.81
C ALA A 212 23.95 -8.97 1.56
N LYS A 213 23.15 -7.91 1.35
CA LYS A 213 23.30 -6.63 2.06
C LYS A 213 22.80 -6.68 3.51
N TYR A 214 22.03 -7.69 3.85
CA TYR A 214 21.34 -7.76 5.14
C TYR A 214 21.88 -8.90 5.99
N ASP A 215 22.05 -8.61 7.27
CA ASP A 215 22.11 -9.67 8.28
C ASP A 215 20.70 -10.28 8.39
N GLN A 216 20.59 -11.59 8.10
CA GLN A 216 19.32 -12.30 8.11
C GLN A 216 18.62 -12.34 9.48
N SER A 217 19.37 -12.15 10.57
CA SER A 217 18.82 -12.04 11.93
C SER A 217 18.27 -10.65 12.24
N SER A 218 18.59 -9.65 11.42
CA SER A 218 18.23 -8.26 11.66
C SER A 218 16.75 -7.97 11.48
N ILE A 219 16.23 -7.00 12.24
CA ILE A 219 14.90 -6.45 12.04
C ILE A 219 14.72 -5.83 10.64
N TRP A 220 15.79 -5.31 10.06
CA TRP A 220 15.78 -4.78 8.69
C TRP A 220 15.53 -5.86 7.65
N PHE A 221 16.15 -7.05 7.80
CA PHE A 221 15.86 -8.17 6.93
C PHE A 221 14.40 -8.61 7.05
N GLN A 222 13.90 -8.72 8.28
CA GLN A 222 12.50 -9.09 8.52
C GLN A 222 11.53 -8.07 7.91
N SER A 223 11.77 -6.77 8.10
CA SER A 223 10.90 -5.72 7.58
C SER A 223 11.06 -5.51 6.07
N ASP A 224 12.27 -5.31 5.59
CA ASP A 224 12.54 -4.87 4.22
C ASP A 224 12.44 -6.01 3.21
N ILE A 225 12.91 -7.20 3.59
CA ILE A 225 12.97 -8.37 2.69
C ILE A 225 11.77 -9.28 2.88
N GLN A 226 11.53 -9.72 4.12
CA GLN A 226 10.42 -10.62 4.42
C GLN A 226 9.07 -9.87 4.49
N GLY A 227 9.09 -8.55 4.61
CA GLY A 227 7.87 -7.75 4.69
C GLY A 227 7.08 -7.93 5.98
N LEU A 228 7.74 -8.33 7.06
CA LEU A 228 7.09 -8.59 8.34
C LEU A 228 6.88 -7.29 9.14
N ARG A 229 5.77 -7.22 9.83
CA ARG A 229 5.45 -6.14 10.76
C ARG A 229 6.30 -6.28 12.02
N THR A 230 7.44 -5.62 12.05
CA THR A 230 8.37 -5.68 13.18
C THR A 230 8.26 -4.41 14.01
N SER A 231 8.29 -4.53 15.33
CA SER A 231 8.57 -3.39 16.19
C SER A 231 10.05 -3.39 16.53
N ALA A 232 10.72 -2.29 16.24
CA ALA A 232 12.00 -1.98 16.87
C ALA A 232 11.75 -1.69 18.37
N ARG A 233 11.24 -2.67 19.10
CA ARG A 233 11.40 -2.66 20.55
C ARG A 233 12.88 -2.89 20.77
N GLY A 234 13.60 -1.76 20.95
CA GLY A 234 14.98 -1.79 21.27
C GLY A 234 15.24 -2.77 22.43
N ARG A 235 15.85 -3.90 22.12
CA ARG A 235 16.86 -4.37 23.01
C ARG A 235 17.95 -3.32 22.90
N ILE A 236 17.90 -2.33 23.80
CA ILE A 236 18.98 -1.36 23.98
C ILE A 236 20.28 -2.12 24.24
N TYR A 237 20.18 -3.39 24.65
CA TYR A 237 21.29 -4.31 24.87
C TYR A 237 20.92 -5.70 24.33
N ASP A 238 21.38 -6.07 23.14
CA ASP A 238 21.28 -7.44 22.61
C ASP A 238 22.05 -8.45 23.46
N SER A 239 23.00 -7.97 24.25
CA SER A 239 23.79 -8.73 25.21
C SER A 239 23.14 -8.88 26.61
N TYR A 240 21.92 -8.40 26.79
CA TYR A 240 21.22 -8.46 28.06
C TYR A 240 20.61 -9.86 28.26
N VAL A 241 21.41 -10.78 28.72
CA VAL A 241 20.96 -12.12 29.11
C VAL A 241 20.18 -11.98 30.42
N ARG A 242 18.93 -12.42 30.43
CA ARG A 242 17.99 -12.32 31.57
C ARG A 242 18.57 -12.83 32.87
N ASP A 243 19.47 -13.82 32.81
CA ASP A 243 20.14 -14.42 33.94
C ASP A 243 21.29 -13.58 34.51
N GLN A 244 21.83 -12.62 33.76
CA GLN A 244 22.82 -11.67 34.21
C GLN A 244 22.23 -10.47 34.97
N VAL A 245 20.92 -10.33 34.97
CA VAL A 245 20.17 -9.23 35.61
C VAL A 245 19.43 -9.68 36.85
N ALA A 246 19.51 -10.93 37.23
CA ALA A 246 19.08 -11.41 38.54
C ALA A 246 20.07 -10.97 39.65
N VAL A 247 20.47 -9.71 39.61
CA VAL A 247 20.99 -9.04 40.79
C VAL A 247 19.80 -8.90 41.73
N GLY A 248 19.87 -9.55 42.88
CA GLY A 248 18.76 -9.62 43.82
C GLY A 248 18.14 -8.23 44.03
N ARG A 249 16.86 -8.17 44.20
CA ARG A 249 16.12 -6.93 44.51
C ARG A 249 16.71 -6.11 45.65
N GLU A 250 17.41 -6.76 46.55
CA GLU A 250 18.14 -6.16 47.66
C GLU A 250 19.27 -5.23 47.23
N TRP A 251 19.92 -5.50 46.09
CA TRP A 251 20.97 -4.63 45.56
C TRP A 251 20.47 -3.34 44.96
N ILE A 252 19.25 -3.34 44.43
CA ILE A 252 18.62 -2.18 43.79
C ILE A 252 17.92 -1.28 44.82
N ALA A 253 17.41 -1.86 45.93
CA ALA A 253 16.63 -1.15 46.95
C ALA A 253 17.44 -0.11 47.74
N GLY A 254 18.78 -0.16 47.71
CA GLY A 254 19.64 0.80 48.43
C GLY A 254 20.22 1.94 47.59
N LYS A 255 19.95 2.02 46.26
CA LYS A 255 20.52 3.05 45.38
C LYS A 255 19.48 4.05 44.95
N ARG A 256 19.64 5.33 45.34
CA ARG A 256 18.94 6.45 44.75
C ARG A 256 19.55 6.71 43.37
N PHE A 257 18.75 6.57 42.34
CA PHE A 257 19.10 7.11 41.03
C PHE A 257 18.85 8.62 41.08
N ILE A 258 19.88 9.40 40.78
CA ILE A 258 19.81 10.86 40.60
C ILE A 258 19.39 11.15 39.18
#